data_8300b27771ec91bb7dd8f1b8792a6a44
#
_entry.id   8300b27771ec91bb7dd8f1b8792a6a44
#
_cell.length_a   1.000
_cell.length_b   1.000
_cell.length_c   1.000
_cell.angle_alpha   90.00
_cell.angle_beta   90.00
_cell.angle_gamma   90.00
#
_symmetry.space_group_name_H-M   'P 1'
#
loop_
_entity.id
_entity.type
_entity.pdbx_description
1 polymer ?
#
loop_
_entity_poly.entity_id
_entity_poly.type
_entity_poly.pdbx_seq_one_letter_code
_entity_poly.pdbx_strand_id
1 'polypeptide(L)'
;MAYTDDWESLMNGVFGPGGKFKAAPGTSAPKTGGSAALPDLNTALLEQQKRLDELLKQQNAQLKTQSDATAAALESSRQMLRDMEDEGLLARGTTDVKPEHLGSFEGLAAEVKQTVLGQDAFVDSVVRAMRRPFVLGTEAPAARNVILLTGGAGTGRHFALEETARCMAARGLLQSDRIATLDLALYPNSGAEKLFLQDLYAALHTPGEILAFEHYESCYPGFLKTLSDLAVKGSAPLSSRYLVNKEGILVDAGTALAPGAVSRIDPCGKYLIFYSHKGREALADKFGAALVSALGDVCETASYTREDLAALAAQQLNALAQKIRTRLGLTLSAGADVRDYVAAQCTAQKGAAGLSACTDRIFRALSEYCLRTDETLTGTVTLTAGPEGVLFRLNDGADQPLFDLLPAAYTGALDAIRAEINELVGLAPVKEYVFGLADNLQVQQRRAAAGLKTASLSMHMIFTGNPGTGKTTIARLVAKYLKAIGALKGGQLVEVTRADLVGRYTGHTAPLTNSVIESALGGVLFIDEAYSLYRGEQDSFGLEAIDTLVK
;
A
#
# COMPACT_ATOMS: atom_id res chain seq x y z
N MET A 1 27.77 -33.71 2.28
CA MET A 1 28.07 -35.04 1.73
C MET A 1 26.98 -35.39 0.73
N ALA A 2 27.01 -34.84 -0.48
CA ALA A 2 26.13 -35.22 -1.60
C ALA A 2 26.61 -34.62 -2.94
N TYR A 3 27.93 -34.58 -3.19
CA TYR A 3 28.51 -34.08 -4.46
C TYR A 3 29.50 -35.05 -5.10
N THR A 4 29.67 -36.26 -4.55
CA THR A 4 30.62 -37.26 -5.07
C THR A 4 29.96 -38.30 -5.98
N ASP A 5 28.65 -38.54 -5.87
CA ASP A 5 28.00 -39.62 -6.62
C ASP A 5 27.71 -39.28 -8.09
N ASP A 6 27.55 -38.00 -8.42
CA ASP A 6 27.25 -37.56 -9.79
C ASP A 6 28.48 -37.62 -10.72
N TRP A 7 29.68 -37.44 -10.18
CA TRP A 7 30.92 -37.43 -10.96
C TRP A 7 31.33 -38.87 -11.36
N GLU A 8 31.19 -39.83 -10.44
CA GLU A 8 31.44 -41.25 -10.74
C GLU A 8 30.45 -41.83 -11.75
N SER A 9 29.18 -41.40 -11.69
CA SER A 9 28.16 -41.79 -12.65
C SER A 9 28.47 -41.26 -14.05
N LEU A 10 28.97 -40.04 -14.16
CA LEU A 10 29.35 -39.41 -15.44
C LEU A 10 30.58 -40.06 -16.06
N MET A 11 31.58 -40.38 -15.23
CA MET A 11 32.83 -41.06 -15.68
C MET A 11 32.58 -42.52 -16.10
N ASN A 12 31.71 -43.24 -15.41
CA ASN A 12 31.30 -44.60 -15.79
C ASN A 12 30.45 -44.65 -17.08
N GLY A 13 29.70 -43.58 -17.37
CA GLY A 13 28.96 -43.44 -18.64
C GLY A 13 29.86 -43.26 -19.86
N VAL A 14 31.00 -42.58 -19.70
CA VAL A 14 31.94 -42.26 -20.79
C VAL A 14 33.02 -43.32 -20.96
N PHE A 15 33.53 -43.92 -19.86
CA PHE A 15 34.69 -44.80 -19.91
C PHE A 15 34.40 -46.30 -19.57
N GLY A 16 33.23 -46.67 -19.06
CA GLY A 16 32.93 -47.99 -18.56
C GLY A 16 33.77 -48.39 -17.33
N PRO A 17 33.38 -49.42 -16.56
CA PRO A 17 34.11 -49.87 -15.40
C PRO A 17 35.49 -50.41 -15.81
N GLY A 18 36.58 -49.68 -15.52
CA GLY A 18 37.94 -50.06 -15.83
C GLY A 18 38.72 -49.14 -16.79
N GLY A 19 38.17 -47.95 -17.16
CA GLY A 19 38.93 -46.91 -17.87
C GLY A 19 39.26 -47.21 -19.34
N LYS A 20 38.51 -48.08 -20.01
CA LYS A 20 38.71 -48.38 -21.46
C LYS A 20 37.54 -47.82 -22.28
N PHE A 21 37.88 -47.10 -23.35
CA PHE A 21 36.88 -46.59 -24.31
C PHE A 21 35.94 -47.68 -24.81
N LYS A 22 34.63 -47.49 -24.71
CA LYS A 22 33.65 -48.31 -25.37
C LYS A 22 33.59 -47.95 -26.84
N ALA A 23 34.03 -48.88 -27.72
CA ALA A 23 33.82 -48.78 -29.14
C ALA A 23 32.31 -48.93 -29.48
N ALA A 24 31.79 -48.05 -30.31
CA ALA A 24 30.43 -48.16 -30.82
C ALA A 24 30.25 -49.42 -31.68
N PRO A 25 29.11 -50.12 -31.61
CA PRO A 25 28.86 -51.30 -32.41
C PRO A 25 28.46 -50.92 -33.85
N GLY A 26 29.18 -51.52 -34.81
CA GLY A 26 28.69 -51.83 -36.15
C GLY A 26 28.95 -50.84 -37.27
N THR A 27 30.12 -51.01 -37.90
CA THR A 27 30.18 -50.95 -39.39
C THR A 27 31.24 -51.95 -39.88
N SER A 28 30.81 -52.83 -40.73
CA SER A 28 31.59 -53.83 -41.40
C SER A 28 32.72 -53.26 -42.29
N ALA A 29 33.90 -53.80 -42.19
CA ALA A 29 35.07 -53.47 -43.01
C ALA A 29 34.84 -53.83 -44.51
N PRO A 30 35.28 -53.00 -45.45
CA PRO A 30 35.61 -53.45 -46.78
C PRO A 30 37.14 -53.73 -46.82
N LYS A 31 37.42 -54.90 -47.39
CA LYS A 31 38.79 -55.30 -47.83
C LYS A 31 39.14 -54.56 -49.12
N THR A 32 40.30 -54.00 -49.19
CA THR A 32 41.38 -54.14 -50.19
C THR A 32 42.21 -52.92 -50.35
N GLY A 33 43.48 -53.08 -50.19
CA GLY A 33 44.58 -52.66 -51.04
C GLY A 33 44.91 -51.17 -51.21
N GLY A 34 46.03 -50.80 -50.66
CA GLY A 34 46.70 -49.54 -51.00
C GLY A 34 47.59 -49.05 -49.86
N SER A 35 48.90 -49.39 -49.97
CA SER A 35 49.95 -48.82 -49.13
C SER A 35 49.96 -47.29 -49.24
N ALA A 36 49.45 -46.61 -48.22
CA ALA A 36 49.75 -45.20 -47.98
C ALA A 36 50.31 -45.07 -46.58
N ALA A 37 51.48 -44.47 -46.47
CA ALA A 37 52.21 -44.28 -45.22
C ALA A 37 51.32 -43.63 -44.14
N LEU A 38 51.25 -44.27 -42.97
CA LEU A 38 50.61 -43.69 -41.81
C LEU A 38 51.40 -42.42 -41.40
N PRO A 39 50.77 -41.29 -41.25
CA PRO A 39 51.46 -40.09 -40.71
C PRO A 39 51.86 -40.43 -39.27
N ASP A 40 53.11 -40.06 -38.97
CA ASP A 40 53.77 -40.30 -37.69
C ASP A 40 52.87 -39.80 -36.52
N LEU A 41 52.46 -40.72 -35.64
CA LEU A 41 51.56 -40.44 -34.53
C LEU A 41 52.03 -39.25 -33.67
N ASN A 42 53.34 -39.06 -33.62
CA ASN A 42 53.99 -37.96 -32.95
C ASN A 42 53.72 -36.61 -33.59
N THR A 43 53.60 -36.54 -34.90
CA THR A 43 53.30 -35.27 -35.64
C THR A 43 51.85 -34.85 -35.41
N ALA A 44 50.89 -35.82 -35.41
CA ALA A 44 49.52 -35.55 -35.11
C ALA A 44 49.29 -35.11 -33.66
N LEU A 45 49.98 -35.68 -32.69
CA LEU A 45 49.95 -35.27 -31.28
C LEU A 45 50.54 -33.87 -31.10
N LEU A 46 51.59 -33.53 -31.79
CA LEU A 46 52.21 -32.19 -31.72
C LEU A 46 51.34 -31.11 -32.34
N GLU A 47 50.58 -31.41 -33.40
CA GLU A 47 49.60 -30.52 -33.96
C GLU A 47 48.36 -30.31 -33.06
N GLN A 48 47.91 -31.35 -32.38
CA GLN A 48 46.85 -31.26 -31.37
C GLN A 48 47.29 -30.39 -30.17
N GLN A 49 48.50 -30.58 -29.68
CA GLN A 49 49.05 -29.73 -28.61
C GLN A 49 49.13 -28.24 -29.04
N LYS A 50 49.61 -27.96 -30.23
CA LYS A 50 49.65 -26.60 -30.75
C LYS A 50 48.27 -25.95 -30.88
N ARG A 51 47.27 -26.70 -31.32
CA ARG A 51 45.85 -26.24 -31.36
C ARG A 51 45.29 -25.97 -29.98
N LEU A 52 45.62 -26.81 -28.98
CA LEU A 52 45.18 -26.62 -27.61
C LEU A 52 45.82 -25.39 -26.99
N ASP A 53 47.10 -25.14 -27.23
CA ASP A 53 47.85 -23.97 -26.78
C ASP A 53 47.32 -22.67 -27.41
N GLU A 54 46.92 -22.71 -28.70
CA GLU A 54 46.30 -21.56 -29.38
C GLU A 54 44.89 -21.27 -28.81
N LEU A 55 44.07 -22.31 -28.54
CA LEU A 55 42.78 -22.14 -27.91
C LEU A 55 42.88 -21.59 -26.50
N LEU A 56 43.84 -22.08 -25.70
CA LEU A 56 44.09 -21.54 -24.36
C LEU A 56 44.57 -20.08 -24.39
N LYS A 57 45.42 -19.70 -25.36
CA LYS A 57 45.83 -18.33 -25.55
C LYS A 57 44.66 -17.42 -25.97
N GLN A 58 43.76 -17.88 -26.83
CA GLN A 58 42.56 -17.15 -27.20
C GLN A 58 41.60 -16.99 -26.03
N GLN A 59 41.39 -18.05 -25.25
CA GLN A 59 40.51 -18.01 -24.07
C GLN A 59 41.08 -17.09 -22.98
N ASN A 60 42.39 -17.12 -22.73
CA ASN A 60 43.03 -16.20 -21.79
C ASN A 60 43.01 -14.74 -22.26
N ALA A 61 43.12 -14.49 -23.57
CA ALA A 61 42.96 -13.14 -24.13
C ALA A 61 41.52 -12.62 -23.99
N GLN A 62 40.51 -13.48 -24.20
CA GLN A 62 39.10 -13.13 -23.98
C GLN A 62 38.78 -12.86 -22.50
N LEU A 63 39.31 -13.70 -21.59
CA LEU A 63 39.14 -13.47 -20.15
C LEU A 63 39.82 -12.18 -19.69
N LYS A 64 40.97 -11.83 -20.25
CA LYS A 64 41.65 -10.59 -19.96
C LYS A 64 40.88 -9.37 -20.45
N THR A 65 40.34 -9.41 -21.67
CA THR A 65 39.48 -8.33 -22.20
C THR A 65 38.19 -8.18 -21.42
N GLN A 66 37.58 -9.27 -20.95
CA GLN A 66 36.41 -9.20 -20.06
C GLN A 66 36.77 -8.62 -18.68
N SER A 67 37.90 -9.01 -18.12
CA SER A 67 38.40 -8.47 -16.84
C SER A 67 38.69 -6.97 -16.95
N ASP A 68 39.34 -6.53 -18.03
CA ASP A 68 39.66 -5.12 -18.26
C ASP A 68 38.38 -4.28 -18.51
N ALA A 69 37.40 -4.84 -19.22
CA ALA A 69 36.09 -4.19 -19.42
C ALA A 69 35.29 -4.07 -18.11
N THR A 70 35.32 -5.11 -17.24
CA THR A 70 34.68 -5.05 -15.92
C THR A 70 35.40 -4.09 -14.98
N ALA A 71 36.72 -4.00 -15.03
CA ALA A 71 37.48 -3.02 -14.24
C ALA A 71 37.18 -1.58 -14.70
N ALA A 72 37.10 -1.32 -16.00
CA ALA A 72 36.73 -0.01 -16.54
C ALA A 72 35.29 0.39 -16.19
N ALA A 73 34.33 -0.56 -16.23
CA ALA A 73 32.96 -0.33 -15.82
C ALA A 73 32.85 -0.03 -14.30
N LEU A 74 33.65 -0.71 -13.49
CA LEU A 74 33.71 -0.46 -12.04
C LEU A 74 34.31 0.92 -11.73
N GLU A 75 35.31 1.34 -12.48
CA GLU A 75 35.95 2.63 -12.31
C GLU A 75 35.05 3.78 -12.77
N SER A 76 34.31 3.58 -13.88
CA SER A 76 33.27 4.50 -14.33
C SER A 76 32.12 4.64 -13.31
N SER A 77 31.70 3.51 -12.71
CA SER A 77 30.68 3.53 -11.66
C SER A 77 31.18 4.22 -10.38
N ARG A 78 32.44 4.05 -10.02
CA ARG A 78 33.07 4.77 -8.90
C ARG A 78 33.18 6.26 -9.16
N GLN A 79 33.50 6.65 -10.40
CA GLN A 79 33.55 8.05 -10.77
C GLN A 79 32.16 8.69 -10.72
N MET A 80 31.14 8.00 -11.26
CA MET A 80 29.75 8.46 -11.19
C MET A 80 29.26 8.59 -9.74
N LEU A 81 29.66 7.68 -8.84
CA LEU A 81 29.37 7.78 -7.41
C LEU A 81 30.06 8.99 -6.77
N ARG A 82 31.32 9.30 -7.13
CA ARG A 82 32.01 10.51 -6.64
C ARG A 82 31.37 11.77 -7.18
N ASP A 83 31.04 11.80 -8.45
CA ASP A 83 30.37 12.94 -9.06
C ASP A 83 28.99 13.20 -8.42
N MET A 84 28.26 12.13 -8.05
CA MET A 84 26.98 12.24 -7.30
C MET A 84 27.20 12.63 -5.81
N GLU A 85 28.33 12.28 -5.19
CA GLU A 85 28.72 12.76 -3.86
C GLU A 85 29.11 14.24 -3.91
N ASP A 86 29.86 14.67 -4.92
CA ASP A 86 30.28 16.06 -5.13
C ASP A 86 29.09 16.98 -5.52
N GLU A 87 28.08 16.44 -6.20
CA GLU A 87 26.82 17.16 -6.51
C GLU A 87 25.81 17.15 -5.36
N GLY A 88 26.13 16.54 -4.21
CA GLY A 88 25.25 16.47 -3.04
C GLY A 88 24.01 15.57 -3.23
N LEU A 89 23.94 14.80 -4.32
CA LEU A 89 22.86 13.86 -4.61
C LEU A 89 22.96 12.56 -3.81
N LEU A 90 24.13 12.26 -3.27
CA LEU A 90 24.39 11.14 -2.34
C LEU A 90 24.88 11.64 -0.98
N ALA A 91 24.40 12.75 -0.51
CA ALA A 91 24.57 13.14 0.88
C ALA A 91 23.92 12.06 1.77
N ARG A 92 24.62 10.96 1.98
CA ARG A 92 24.46 10.09 3.16
C ARG A 92 24.89 10.94 4.37
N GLY A 93 23.94 11.83 4.76
CA GLY A 93 24.19 12.72 5.86
C GLY A 93 24.31 11.92 7.14
N THR A 94 25.52 11.78 7.65
CA THR A 94 25.67 12.04 9.07
C THR A 94 24.98 13.36 9.27
N THR A 95 23.88 13.37 10.02
CA THR A 95 23.29 14.63 10.46
C THR A 95 24.32 15.24 11.39
N ASP A 96 25.27 15.99 10.83
CA ASP A 96 26.16 16.81 11.62
C ASP A 96 25.24 17.65 12.50
N VAL A 97 25.43 17.53 13.81
CA VAL A 97 24.68 18.34 14.79
C VAL A 97 25.03 19.79 14.48
N LYS A 98 24.19 20.44 13.66
CA LYS A 98 24.34 21.87 13.40
C LYS A 98 23.65 22.60 14.54
N PRO A 99 24.39 23.41 15.33
CA PRO A 99 23.79 24.17 16.44
C PRO A 99 22.58 25.03 15.99
N GLU A 100 22.59 25.49 14.75
CA GLU A 100 21.54 26.28 14.13
C GLU A 100 20.18 25.54 14.11
N HIS A 101 20.18 24.21 13.94
CA HIS A 101 18.96 23.40 13.93
C HIS A 101 18.30 23.28 15.30
N LEU A 102 19.07 23.40 16.40
CA LEU A 102 18.53 23.30 17.75
C LEU A 102 17.64 24.50 18.10
N GLY A 103 17.98 25.70 17.62
CA GLY A 103 17.16 26.90 17.75
C GLY A 103 15.84 26.79 16.99
N SER A 104 15.80 26.07 15.87
CA SER A 104 14.59 25.88 15.07
C SER A 104 13.52 25.01 15.74
N PHE A 105 13.85 24.29 16.83
CA PHE A 105 12.88 23.54 17.64
C PHE A 105 12.19 24.43 18.71
N GLU A 106 12.70 25.63 18.96
CA GLU A 106 12.10 26.53 19.95
C GLU A 106 10.69 26.94 19.50
N GLY A 107 9.72 26.79 20.41
CA GLY A 107 8.31 27.09 20.10
C GLY A 107 7.60 26.09 19.16
N LEU A 108 8.28 25.06 18.62
CA LEU A 108 7.66 24.08 17.71
C LEU A 108 6.48 23.34 18.37
N ALA A 109 6.66 22.85 19.59
CA ALA A 109 5.59 22.17 20.31
C ALA A 109 4.38 23.10 20.55
N ALA A 110 4.63 24.38 20.87
CA ALA A 110 3.55 25.35 21.07
C ALA A 110 2.78 25.64 19.77
N GLU A 111 3.46 25.66 18.63
CA GLU A 111 2.82 25.80 17.31
C GLU A 111 1.94 24.58 16.98
N VAL A 112 2.46 23.38 17.15
CA VAL A 112 1.70 22.15 16.91
C VAL A 112 0.47 22.04 17.82
N LYS A 113 0.58 22.44 19.09
CA LYS A 113 -0.53 22.43 20.06
C LYS A 113 -1.66 23.40 19.70
N GLN A 114 -1.41 24.42 18.89
CA GLN A 114 -2.48 25.28 18.38
C GLN A 114 -3.46 24.53 17.47
N THR A 115 -2.98 23.54 16.78
CA THR A 115 -3.77 22.72 15.85
C THR A 115 -4.21 21.40 16.48
N VAL A 116 -3.31 20.75 17.22
CA VAL A 116 -3.55 19.46 17.91
C VAL A 116 -4.00 19.72 19.34
N LEU A 117 -5.32 19.79 19.53
CA LEU A 117 -5.91 20.11 20.84
C LEU A 117 -6.06 18.86 21.71
N GLY A 118 -5.92 19.04 23.03
CA GLY A 118 -6.16 18.00 24.03
C GLY A 118 -5.12 16.88 24.09
N GLN A 119 -3.96 17.06 23.44
CA GLN A 119 -2.88 16.07 23.40
C GLN A 119 -1.51 16.72 23.71
N ASP A 120 -1.47 17.67 24.59
CA ASP A 120 -0.27 18.50 24.87
C ASP A 120 0.95 17.67 25.26
N ALA A 121 0.79 16.72 26.18
CA ALA A 121 1.88 15.85 26.63
C ALA A 121 2.37 14.91 25.50
N PHE A 122 1.44 14.44 24.66
CA PHE A 122 1.76 13.63 23.50
C PHE A 122 2.57 14.44 22.47
N VAL A 123 2.11 15.64 22.14
CA VAL A 123 2.83 16.55 21.22
C VAL A 123 4.24 16.86 21.75
N ASP A 124 4.38 17.17 23.04
CA ASP A 124 5.70 17.39 23.65
C ASP A 124 6.61 16.15 23.52
N SER A 125 6.05 14.95 23.69
CA SER A 125 6.80 13.72 23.56
C SER A 125 7.20 13.43 22.11
N VAL A 126 6.31 13.67 21.13
CA VAL A 126 6.61 13.51 19.70
C VAL A 126 7.68 14.51 19.26
N VAL A 127 7.54 15.79 19.58
CA VAL A 127 8.54 16.82 19.24
C VAL A 127 9.90 16.49 19.86
N ARG A 128 9.95 15.99 21.10
CA ARG A 128 11.18 15.53 21.76
C ARG A 128 11.79 14.34 21.03
N ALA A 129 10.97 13.35 20.63
CA ALA A 129 11.41 12.18 19.90
C ALA A 129 12.00 12.54 18.53
N MET A 130 11.36 13.49 17.82
CA MET A 130 11.85 14.02 16.54
C MET A 130 13.12 14.86 16.68
N ARG A 131 13.29 15.55 17.81
CA ARG A 131 14.49 16.35 18.12
C ARG A 131 15.71 15.48 18.49
N ARG A 132 15.50 14.28 19.02
CA ARG A 132 16.57 13.42 19.56
C ARG A 132 17.77 13.24 18.60
N PRO A 133 17.60 12.95 17.28
CA PRO A 133 18.72 12.80 16.37
C PRO A 133 19.54 14.07 16.17
N PHE A 134 18.92 15.23 16.29
CA PHE A 134 19.60 16.52 16.17
C PHE A 134 20.48 16.86 17.39
N VAL A 135 20.22 16.20 18.52
CA VAL A 135 21.00 16.37 19.75
C VAL A 135 22.10 15.31 19.88
N LEU A 136 21.75 14.06 19.60
CA LEU A 136 22.65 12.91 19.81
C LEU A 136 23.49 12.58 18.58
N GLY A 137 23.10 13.09 17.41
CA GLY A 137 23.61 12.62 16.13
C GLY A 137 23.02 11.26 15.75
N THR A 138 23.27 10.84 14.52
CA THR A 138 22.90 9.51 14.02
C THR A 138 24.06 8.94 13.23
N GLU A 139 24.37 7.68 13.43
CA GLU A 139 25.34 6.95 12.62
C GLU A 139 24.62 6.41 11.36
N ALA A 140 24.92 6.97 10.21
CA ALA A 140 24.38 6.42 8.96
C ALA A 140 24.99 5.02 8.72
N PRO A 141 24.21 4.04 8.20
CA PRO A 141 22.86 4.14 7.62
C PRO A 141 21.72 3.85 8.61
N ALA A 142 21.96 3.85 9.92
CA ALA A 142 20.96 3.53 10.93
C ALA A 142 19.73 4.45 10.88
N ALA A 143 18.62 4.01 11.48
CA ALA A 143 17.44 4.85 11.65
C ALA A 143 17.78 6.08 12.49
N ARG A 144 17.22 7.25 12.14
CA ARG A 144 17.37 8.46 12.97
C ARG A 144 16.82 8.26 14.36
N ASN A 145 15.63 7.71 14.46
CA ASN A 145 15.01 7.30 15.70
C ASN A 145 13.97 6.22 15.44
N VAL A 146 13.74 5.34 16.40
CA VAL A 146 12.68 4.34 16.39
C VAL A 146 11.66 4.74 17.45
N ILE A 147 10.45 5.07 17.01
CA ILE A 147 9.43 5.70 17.85
C ILE A 147 8.17 4.83 17.86
N LEU A 148 7.62 4.59 19.04
CA LEU A 148 6.32 3.98 19.20
C LEU A 148 5.28 5.04 19.53
N LEU A 149 4.26 5.20 18.68
CA LEU A 149 3.07 6.01 18.94
C LEU A 149 1.93 5.12 19.39
N THR A 150 1.52 5.26 20.63
CA THR A 150 0.50 4.38 21.25
C THR A 150 -0.68 5.18 21.81
N GLY A 151 -1.77 4.47 22.10
CA GLY A 151 -2.99 5.03 22.72
C GLY A 151 -4.27 4.58 22.02
N GLY A 152 -5.41 5.06 22.49
CA GLY A 152 -6.74 4.68 22.02
C GLY A 152 -7.00 4.97 20.55
N ALA A 153 -8.02 4.34 19.97
CA ALA A 153 -8.46 4.64 18.62
C ALA A 153 -8.99 6.08 18.53
N GLY A 154 -8.65 6.78 17.42
CA GLY A 154 -9.16 8.12 17.15
C GLY A 154 -8.69 9.21 18.11
N THR A 155 -7.59 9.01 18.85
CA THR A 155 -6.99 10.02 19.76
C THR A 155 -6.06 11.01 19.04
N GLY A 156 -6.00 11.00 17.69
CA GLY A 156 -5.27 11.98 16.92
C GLY A 156 -3.78 11.71 16.69
N ARG A 157 -3.30 10.47 16.92
CA ARG A 157 -1.87 10.11 16.75
C ARG A 157 -1.32 10.43 15.37
N HIS A 158 -2.04 10.06 14.29
CA HIS A 158 -1.65 10.34 12.90
C HIS A 158 -1.62 11.85 12.65
N PHE A 159 -2.70 12.53 13.00
CA PHE A 159 -2.83 13.96 12.81
C PHE A 159 -1.73 14.76 13.54
N ALA A 160 -1.39 14.37 14.77
CA ALA A 160 -0.31 15.02 15.52
C ALA A 160 1.07 14.79 14.88
N LEU A 161 1.33 13.60 14.33
CA LEU A 161 2.57 13.33 13.59
C LEU A 161 2.62 14.12 12.28
N GLU A 162 1.54 14.15 11.51
CA GLU A 162 1.43 14.90 10.26
C GLU A 162 1.66 16.40 10.51
N GLU A 163 1.02 16.95 11.54
CA GLU A 163 1.16 18.36 11.88
C GLU A 163 2.57 18.69 12.39
N THR A 164 3.17 17.78 13.17
CA THR A 164 4.58 17.93 13.60
C THR A 164 5.52 17.90 12.40
N ALA A 165 5.33 16.96 11.46
CA ALA A 165 6.13 16.87 10.25
C ALA A 165 5.99 18.12 9.39
N ARG A 166 4.76 18.65 9.22
CA ARG A 166 4.47 19.88 8.49
C ARG A 166 5.19 21.08 9.10
N CYS A 167 5.09 21.27 10.41
CA CYS A 167 5.77 22.36 11.10
C CYS A 167 7.30 22.23 11.04
N MET A 168 7.83 21.01 11.15
CA MET A 168 9.26 20.75 11.01
C MET A 168 9.77 21.03 9.59
N ALA A 169 9.03 20.62 8.57
CA ALA A 169 9.37 20.90 7.17
C ALA A 169 9.34 22.40 6.88
N ALA A 170 8.32 23.13 7.37
CA ALA A 170 8.23 24.59 7.24
C ALA A 170 9.43 25.32 7.88
N ARG A 171 10.07 24.74 8.90
CA ARG A 171 11.25 25.27 9.58
C ARG A 171 12.58 24.75 9.00
N GLY A 172 12.53 23.96 7.92
CA GLY A 172 13.72 23.35 7.29
C GLY A 172 14.40 22.25 8.11
N LEU A 173 13.72 21.69 9.12
CA LEU A 173 14.21 20.56 9.93
C LEU A 173 14.02 19.21 9.23
N LEU A 174 13.05 19.12 8.33
CA LEU A 174 12.83 18.01 7.42
C LEU A 174 12.84 18.53 5.97
N GLN A 175 13.26 17.69 5.05
CA GLN A 175 13.24 18.02 3.62
C GLN A 175 11.81 18.03 3.06
N SER A 176 10.92 17.25 3.66
CA SER A 176 9.52 17.14 3.26
C SER A 176 8.65 16.78 4.47
N ASP A 177 7.40 17.22 4.45
CA ASP A 177 6.34 16.83 5.39
C ASP A 177 5.75 15.45 5.08
N ARG A 178 6.18 14.81 3.98
CA ARG A 178 5.66 13.51 3.55
C ARG A 178 6.01 12.41 4.52
N ILE A 179 4.99 11.67 4.95
CA ILE A 179 5.09 10.44 5.74
C ILE A 179 4.80 9.27 4.81
N ALA A 180 5.77 8.38 4.62
CA ALA A 180 5.53 7.11 3.96
C ALA A 180 4.88 6.16 4.97
N THR A 181 3.71 5.62 4.66
CA THR A 181 3.00 4.68 5.54
C THR A 181 2.92 3.31 4.91
N LEU A 182 3.30 2.28 5.65
CA LEU A 182 3.22 0.89 5.26
C LEU A 182 2.19 0.17 6.12
N ASP A 183 1.07 -0.23 5.51
CA ASP A 183 0.05 -1.05 6.18
C ASP A 183 0.48 -2.52 6.18
N LEU A 184 0.94 -3.00 7.32
CA LEU A 184 1.47 -4.35 7.47
C LEU A 184 0.39 -5.44 7.42
N ALA A 185 -0.88 -5.09 7.52
CA ALA A 185 -1.99 -6.03 7.32
C ALA A 185 -2.08 -6.56 5.87
N LEU A 186 -1.47 -5.85 4.91
CA LEU A 186 -1.39 -6.29 3.51
C LEU A 186 -0.48 -7.51 3.31
N TYR A 187 0.33 -7.88 4.31
CA TYR A 187 1.32 -8.95 4.24
C TYR A 187 1.09 -10.05 5.28
N PRO A 188 -0.05 -10.77 5.24
CA PRO A 188 -0.45 -11.70 6.30
C PRO A 188 0.26 -13.06 6.25
N ASN A 189 0.95 -13.38 5.17
CA ASN A 189 1.61 -14.67 4.96
C ASN A 189 2.91 -14.55 4.17
N SER A 190 3.71 -15.61 4.14
CA SER A 190 5.00 -15.64 3.44
C SER A 190 4.91 -15.45 1.92
N GLY A 191 3.75 -15.71 1.30
CA GLY A 191 3.56 -15.51 -0.14
C GLY A 191 3.57 -14.04 -0.56
N ALA A 192 3.39 -13.12 0.39
CA ALA A 192 3.43 -11.67 0.15
C ALA A 192 4.87 -11.09 0.14
N GLU A 193 5.93 -11.92 0.23
CA GLU A 193 7.31 -11.45 0.41
C GLU A 193 7.75 -10.46 -0.69
N LYS A 194 7.48 -10.76 -1.95
CA LYS A 194 7.87 -9.88 -3.07
C LYS A 194 7.18 -8.51 -2.97
N LEU A 195 5.90 -8.51 -2.65
CA LEU A 195 5.13 -7.29 -2.47
C LEU A 195 5.65 -6.48 -1.27
N PHE A 196 5.84 -7.15 -0.12
CA PHE A 196 6.39 -6.52 1.07
C PHE A 196 7.77 -5.88 0.83
N LEU A 197 8.69 -6.60 0.20
CA LEU A 197 10.03 -6.09 -0.08
C LEU A 197 9.99 -4.92 -1.08
N GLN A 198 9.13 -4.99 -2.10
CA GLN A 198 8.95 -3.91 -3.07
C GLN A 198 8.43 -2.64 -2.40
N ASP A 199 7.36 -2.76 -1.60
CA ASP A 199 6.73 -1.63 -0.94
C ASP A 199 7.65 -1.04 0.14
N LEU A 200 8.34 -1.89 0.90
CA LEU A 200 9.33 -1.46 1.89
C LEU A 200 10.50 -0.73 1.22
N TYR A 201 11.04 -1.27 0.13
CA TYR A 201 12.13 -0.65 -0.62
C TYR A 201 11.70 0.71 -1.18
N ALA A 202 10.53 0.79 -1.80
CA ALA A 202 9.97 2.03 -2.32
C ALA A 202 9.77 3.08 -1.20
N ALA A 203 9.21 2.67 -0.06
CA ALA A 203 9.00 3.54 1.10
C ALA A 203 10.32 4.07 1.69
N LEU A 204 11.37 3.23 1.74
CA LEU A 204 12.70 3.64 2.21
C LEU A 204 13.38 4.64 1.26
N HIS A 205 13.11 4.58 -0.04
CA HIS A 205 13.73 5.45 -1.07
C HIS A 205 12.82 6.61 -1.51
N THR A 206 11.59 6.70 -0.99
CA THR A 206 10.69 7.84 -1.23
C THR A 206 11.27 9.12 -0.60
N PRO A 207 11.16 10.28 -1.26
CA PRO A 207 11.46 11.56 -0.64
C PRO A 207 10.62 11.76 0.63
N GLY A 208 11.27 12.06 1.73
CA GLY A 208 10.65 12.15 3.05
C GLY A 208 11.42 11.31 4.06
N GLU A 209 11.50 11.81 5.26
CA GLU A 209 12.40 11.28 6.29
C GLU A 209 11.65 10.43 7.32
N ILE A 210 10.33 10.23 7.15
CA ILE A 210 9.47 9.52 8.09
C ILE A 210 8.86 8.30 7.39
N LEU A 211 9.05 7.12 7.98
CA LEU A 211 8.42 5.86 7.58
C LEU A 211 7.61 5.32 8.75
N ALA A 212 6.31 5.20 8.55
CA ALA A 212 5.35 4.73 9.55
C ALA A 212 4.84 3.32 9.22
N PHE A 213 4.65 2.50 10.24
CA PHE A 213 4.16 1.13 10.16
C PHE A 213 2.86 0.99 10.94
N GLU A 214 1.83 0.46 10.27
CA GLU A 214 0.51 0.22 10.84
C GLU A 214 0.16 -1.27 10.86
N HIS A 215 -0.77 -1.66 11.71
CA HIS A 215 -1.40 -2.98 11.77
C HIS A 215 -0.39 -4.16 11.81
N TYR A 216 0.70 -3.99 12.52
CA TYR A 216 1.75 -5.01 12.63
C TYR A 216 1.24 -6.32 13.25
N GLU A 217 0.14 -6.28 14.00
CA GLU A 217 -0.48 -7.45 14.63
C GLU A 217 -0.92 -8.51 13.61
N SER A 218 -1.29 -8.09 12.40
CA SER A 218 -1.77 -8.93 11.30
C SER A 218 -0.67 -9.34 10.30
N CYS A 219 0.56 -8.87 10.50
CA CYS A 219 1.69 -9.12 9.61
C CYS A 219 2.31 -10.52 9.83
N TYR A 220 2.85 -11.09 8.76
CA TYR A 220 3.62 -12.33 8.85
C TYR A 220 4.89 -12.15 9.71
N PRO A 221 5.17 -13.05 10.68
CA PRO A 221 6.29 -12.90 11.62
C PRO A 221 7.67 -12.76 10.96
N GLY A 222 7.87 -13.37 9.80
CA GLY A 222 9.13 -13.26 9.06
C GLY A 222 9.43 -11.82 8.62
N PHE A 223 8.42 -11.06 8.22
CA PHE A 223 8.56 -9.66 7.82
C PHE A 223 8.76 -8.75 9.03
N LEU A 224 8.10 -9.06 10.17
CA LEU A 224 8.35 -8.35 11.42
C LEU A 224 9.81 -8.48 11.86
N LYS A 225 10.44 -9.65 11.63
CA LYS A 225 11.87 -9.84 11.87
C LYS A 225 12.73 -8.93 11.00
N THR A 226 12.39 -8.76 9.72
CA THR A 226 13.09 -7.84 8.80
C THR A 226 13.01 -6.40 9.31
N LEU A 227 11.83 -5.95 9.75
CA LEU A 227 11.64 -4.62 10.33
C LEU A 227 12.39 -4.45 11.66
N SER A 228 12.40 -5.51 12.50
CA SER A 228 13.19 -5.51 13.74
C SER A 228 14.70 -5.40 13.44
N ASP A 229 15.21 -6.13 12.45
CA ASP A 229 16.61 -6.06 12.06
C ASP A 229 16.98 -4.66 11.51
N LEU A 230 16.09 -4.02 10.75
CA LEU A 230 16.26 -2.64 10.30
C LEU A 230 16.36 -1.66 11.49
N ALA A 231 15.49 -1.81 12.47
CA ALA A 231 15.43 -0.90 13.62
C ALA A 231 16.59 -1.12 14.59
N VAL A 232 16.97 -2.39 14.84
CA VAL A 232 17.97 -2.76 15.86
C VAL A 232 19.38 -2.74 15.32
N LYS A 233 19.57 -3.32 14.10
CA LYS A 233 20.90 -3.51 13.49
C LYS A 233 21.26 -2.45 12.45
N GLY A 234 20.35 -1.55 12.14
CA GLY A 234 20.51 -0.57 11.07
C GLY A 234 20.57 -1.17 9.67
N SER A 235 20.32 -2.47 9.51
CA SER A 235 20.19 -3.12 8.19
C SER A 235 19.57 -4.50 8.32
N ALA A 236 18.81 -4.91 7.31
CA ALA A 236 18.21 -6.24 7.21
C ALA A 236 18.71 -6.97 5.97
N PRO A 237 19.10 -8.25 6.07
CA PRO A 237 19.43 -9.07 4.91
C PRO A 237 18.17 -9.42 4.15
N LEU A 238 18.27 -9.50 2.82
CA LEU A 238 17.22 -9.99 1.95
C LEU A 238 17.37 -11.50 1.72
N SER A 239 16.27 -12.18 1.47
CA SER A 239 16.22 -13.62 1.18
C SER A 239 16.93 -13.99 -0.13
N SER A 240 16.94 -13.07 -1.09
CA SER A 240 17.60 -13.19 -2.40
C SER A 240 18.41 -11.93 -2.70
N ARG A 241 19.12 -11.95 -3.83
CA ARG A 241 19.74 -10.75 -4.40
C ARG A 241 18.77 -10.10 -5.38
N TYR A 242 18.63 -8.80 -5.30
CA TYR A 242 17.74 -8.03 -6.16
C TYR A 242 18.51 -6.99 -6.96
N LEU A 243 18.12 -6.80 -8.21
CA LEU A 243 18.55 -5.67 -9.02
C LEU A 243 17.45 -4.60 -8.98
N VAL A 244 17.86 -3.37 -8.87
CA VAL A 244 16.93 -2.23 -8.96
C VAL A 244 16.89 -1.79 -10.42
N ASN A 245 15.72 -1.87 -11.05
CA ASN A 245 15.52 -1.38 -12.40
C ASN A 245 15.44 0.17 -12.42
N LYS A 246 15.37 0.77 -13.63
CA LYS A 246 15.28 2.24 -13.79
C LYS A 246 14.03 2.85 -13.16
N GLU A 247 13.02 2.05 -12.88
CA GLU A 247 11.76 2.45 -12.26
C GLU A 247 11.76 2.28 -10.72
N GLY A 248 12.91 1.87 -10.15
CA GLY A 248 13.02 1.62 -8.70
C GLY A 248 12.42 0.30 -8.22
N ILE A 249 12.11 -0.62 -9.15
CA ILE A 249 11.50 -1.91 -8.83
C ILE A 249 12.59 -2.95 -8.56
N LEU A 250 12.41 -3.72 -7.47
CA LEU A 250 13.27 -4.85 -7.13
C LEU A 250 12.96 -6.04 -8.04
N VAL A 251 13.95 -6.45 -8.83
CA VAL A 251 13.88 -7.64 -9.69
C VAL A 251 14.82 -8.70 -9.11
N ASP A 252 14.30 -9.89 -8.86
CA ASP A 252 15.09 -10.99 -8.32
C ASP A 252 16.23 -11.35 -9.30
N ALA A 253 17.45 -11.23 -8.85
CA ALA A 253 18.64 -11.56 -9.63
C ALA A 253 19.01 -13.06 -9.58
N GLY A 254 18.30 -13.85 -8.78
CA GLY A 254 18.57 -15.27 -8.58
C GLY A 254 20.01 -15.50 -8.05
N THR A 255 20.71 -16.44 -8.69
CA THR A 255 22.11 -16.78 -8.35
C THR A 255 23.14 -15.93 -9.12
N ALA A 256 22.70 -15.02 -9.98
CA ALA A 256 23.62 -14.22 -10.80
C ALA A 256 24.43 -13.25 -9.94
N LEU A 257 25.73 -13.22 -10.12
CA LEU A 257 26.65 -12.23 -9.57
C LEU A 257 26.59 -10.97 -10.44
N ALA A 258 25.47 -10.21 -10.35
CA ALA A 258 25.34 -8.98 -11.10
C ALA A 258 25.91 -7.80 -10.30
N PRO A 259 26.72 -6.92 -10.91
CA PRO A 259 27.15 -5.67 -10.28
C PRO A 259 25.93 -4.83 -9.89
N GLY A 260 25.93 -4.27 -8.68
CA GLY A 260 24.81 -3.48 -8.17
C GLY A 260 23.63 -4.27 -7.58
N ALA A 261 23.79 -5.60 -7.39
CA ALA A 261 22.76 -6.39 -6.71
C ALA A 261 22.67 -6.03 -5.22
N VAL A 262 21.46 -5.69 -4.79
CA VAL A 262 21.10 -5.37 -3.40
C VAL A 262 20.81 -6.68 -2.68
N SER A 263 21.56 -6.98 -1.63
CA SER A 263 21.37 -8.14 -0.74
C SER A 263 21.00 -7.74 0.69
N ARG A 264 20.99 -6.46 0.99
CA ARG A 264 20.62 -5.87 2.28
C ARG A 264 19.90 -4.56 2.02
N ILE A 265 19.01 -4.22 2.92
CA ILE A 265 18.36 -2.91 2.97
C ILE A 265 18.70 -2.23 4.28
N ASP A 266 18.76 -0.93 4.28
CA ASP A 266 18.99 -0.09 5.47
C ASP A 266 17.89 0.97 5.61
N PRO A 267 17.72 1.61 6.77
CA PRO A 267 16.68 2.60 7.01
C PRO A 267 16.86 3.91 6.24
N CYS A 268 17.94 4.09 5.49
CA CYS A 268 18.25 5.31 4.74
C CYS A 268 18.20 6.60 5.60
N GLY A 269 18.56 6.51 6.89
CA GLY A 269 18.50 7.64 7.82
C GLY A 269 17.08 8.15 8.10
N LYS A 270 16.04 7.33 7.95
CA LYS A 270 14.66 7.70 8.24
C LYS A 270 14.31 7.52 9.71
N TYR A 271 13.27 8.23 10.16
CA TYR A 271 12.54 7.91 11.38
C TYR A 271 11.68 6.68 11.12
N LEU A 272 11.77 5.67 11.97
CA LEU A 272 10.90 4.49 11.93
C LEU A 272 9.84 4.61 13.02
N ILE A 273 8.58 4.73 12.62
CA ILE A 273 7.47 4.98 13.53
C ILE A 273 6.51 3.79 13.51
N PHE A 274 6.23 3.24 14.68
CA PHE A 274 5.27 2.15 14.85
C PHE A 274 4.01 2.68 15.52
N TYR A 275 2.84 2.41 14.92
CA TYR A 275 1.56 2.69 15.53
C TYR A 275 1.04 1.46 16.28
N SER A 276 0.61 1.64 17.53
CA SER A 276 -0.01 0.57 18.34
C SER A 276 -1.24 1.10 19.09
N HIS A 277 -2.27 0.26 19.16
CA HIS A 277 -3.40 0.51 20.05
C HIS A 277 -3.22 -0.11 21.45
N LYS A 278 -2.29 -1.05 21.58
CA LYS A 278 -2.12 -1.90 22.78
C LYS A 278 -0.83 -1.61 23.56
N GLY A 279 -0.08 -0.57 23.15
CA GLY A 279 1.10 -0.15 23.87
C GLY A 279 2.37 -0.98 23.61
N ARG A 280 3.36 -0.80 24.49
CA ARG A 280 4.70 -1.37 24.39
C ARG A 280 4.73 -2.88 24.53
N GLU A 281 3.85 -3.44 25.38
CA GLU A 281 3.78 -4.89 25.64
C GLU A 281 3.37 -5.67 24.39
N ALA A 282 2.34 -5.21 23.69
CA ALA A 282 1.89 -5.84 22.45
C ALA A 282 2.94 -5.78 21.34
N LEU A 283 3.77 -4.71 21.32
CA LEU A 283 4.91 -4.63 20.43
C LEU A 283 5.97 -5.68 20.80
N ALA A 284 6.23 -5.86 22.11
CA ALA A 284 7.16 -6.87 22.61
C ALA A 284 6.75 -8.30 22.25
N ASP A 285 5.46 -8.59 22.35
CA ASP A 285 4.90 -9.92 22.02
C ASP A 285 5.09 -10.28 20.54
N LYS A 286 5.04 -9.29 19.65
CA LYS A 286 5.13 -9.50 18.20
C LYS A 286 6.56 -9.42 17.67
N PHE A 287 7.32 -8.45 18.10
CA PHE A 287 8.67 -8.18 17.59
C PHE A 287 9.80 -8.70 18.50
N GLY A 288 9.45 -9.09 19.74
CA GLY A 288 10.43 -9.48 20.75
C GLY A 288 11.08 -8.31 21.48
N ALA A 289 11.83 -8.63 22.54
CA ALA A 289 12.45 -7.65 23.41
C ALA A 289 13.52 -6.77 22.72
N ALA A 290 14.14 -7.26 21.64
CA ALA A 290 15.18 -6.54 20.92
C ALA A 290 14.68 -5.23 20.31
N LEU A 291 13.52 -5.24 19.60
CA LEU A 291 12.94 -4.02 19.05
C LEU A 291 12.54 -3.05 20.15
N VAL A 292 11.93 -3.57 21.22
CA VAL A 292 11.49 -2.73 22.36
C VAL A 292 12.69 -2.03 23.04
N SER A 293 13.84 -2.70 23.09
CA SER A 293 15.08 -2.09 23.61
C SER A 293 15.70 -1.06 22.66
N ALA A 294 15.41 -1.17 21.36
CA ALA A 294 15.87 -0.23 20.34
C ALA A 294 14.93 0.99 20.19
N LEU A 295 13.76 0.99 20.86
CA LEU A 295 12.89 2.17 20.87
C LEU A 295 13.62 3.34 21.54
N GLY A 296 13.81 4.41 20.78
CA GLY A 296 14.35 5.65 21.33
C GLY A 296 13.32 6.40 22.15
N ASP A 297 12.05 6.36 21.72
CA ASP A 297 10.94 7.04 22.40
C ASP A 297 9.62 6.27 22.28
N VAL A 298 8.80 6.39 23.32
CA VAL A 298 7.40 5.94 23.36
C VAL A 298 6.53 7.14 23.67
N CYS A 299 5.63 7.46 22.75
CA CYS A 299 4.72 8.59 22.87
C CYS A 299 3.29 8.03 23.00
N GLU A 300 2.59 8.38 24.06
CA GLU A 300 1.26 7.88 24.37
C GLU A 300 0.25 9.00 24.41
N THR A 301 -0.88 8.82 23.68
CA THR A 301 -1.99 9.77 23.70
C THR A 301 -2.88 9.52 24.91
N ALA A 302 -3.38 10.61 25.49
CA ALA A 302 -4.41 10.54 26.53
C ALA A 302 -5.81 10.42 25.93
N SER A 303 -6.76 9.93 26.71
CA SER A 303 -8.18 10.02 26.37
C SER A 303 -8.62 11.47 26.46
N TYR A 304 -9.45 11.92 25.51
CA TYR A 304 -9.98 13.29 25.52
C TYR A 304 -10.89 13.54 26.73
N THR A 305 -10.72 14.66 27.39
CA THR A 305 -11.65 15.16 28.39
C THR A 305 -12.87 15.80 27.71
N ARG A 306 -13.93 16.07 28.49
CA ARG A 306 -15.10 16.79 27.97
C ARG A 306 -14.74 18.19 27.45
N GLU A 307 -13.79 18.84 28.10
CA GLU A 307 -13.30 20.17 27.70
C GLU A 307 -12.53 20.11 26.38
N ASP A 308 -11.67 19.09 26.21
CA ASP A 308 -10.95 18.87 24.96
C ASP A 308 -11.91 18.61 23.79
N LEU A 309 -12.95 17.78 24.01
CA LEU A 309 -13.95 17.51 22.98
C LEU A 309 -14.76 18.75 22.61
N ALA A 310 -15.08 19.62 23.58
CA ALA A 310 -15.75 20.88 23.32
C ALA A 310 -14.86 21.84 22.51
N ALA A 311 -13.55 21.90 22.83
CA ALA A 311 -12.58 22.69 22.07
C ALA A 311 -12.38 22.16 20.65
N LEU A 312 -12.25 20.85 20.47
CA LEU A 312 -12.16 20.20 19.17
C LEU A 312 -13.43 20.46 18.32
N ALA A 313 -14.62 20.33 18.93
CA ALA A 313 -15.88 20.61 18.25
C ALA A 313 -15.97 22.07 17.82
N ALA A 314 -15.53 23.01 18.66
CA ALA A 314 -15.49 24.43 18.30
C ALA A 314 -14.52 24.68 17.13
N GLN A 315 -13.34 24.06 17.13
CA GLN A 315 -12.39 24.15 16.03
C GLN A 315 -12.99 23.63 14.71
N GLN A 316 -13.64 22.44 14.74
CA GLN A 316 -14.29 21.85 13.58
C GLN A 316 -15.46 22.69 13.06
N LEU A 317 -16.25 23.30 13.95
CA LEU A 317 -17.34 24.22 13.57
C LEU A 317 -16.80 25.52 12.94
N ASN A 318 -15.68 26.05 13.44
CA ASN A 318 -15.03 27.21 12.83
C ASN A 318 -14.52 26.90 11.41
N ALA A 319 -13.89 25.73 11.22
CA ALA A 319 -13.47 25.25 9.90
C ALA A 319 -14.67 25.06 8.97
N LEU A 320 -15.77 24.50 9.49
CA LEU A 320 -17.03 24.35 8.76
C LEU A 320 -17.59 25.72 8.35
N ALA A 321 -17.60 26.70 9.25
CA ALA A 321 -18.07 28.05 8.96
C ALA A 321 -17.28 28.72 7.83
N GLN A 322 -15.95 28.58 7.83
CA GLN A 322 -15.12 29.06 6.74
C GLN A 322 -15.40 28.33 5.41
N LYS A 323 -15.57 27.01 5.45
CA LYS A 323 -15.90 26.18 4.28
C LYS A 323 -17.26 26.58 3.68
N ILE A 324 -18.28 26.80 4.52
CA ILE A 324 -19.60 27.26 4.11
C ILE A 324 -19.52 28.66 3.49
N ARG A 325 -18.81 29.58 4.13
CA ARG A 325 -18.64 30.95 3.62
C ARG A 325 -17.96 30.97 2.25
N THR A 326 -16.90 30.17 2.09
CA THR A 326 -16.10 30.16 0.85
C THR A 326 -16.82 29.45 -0.30
N ARG A 327 -17.56 28.37 -0.01
CA ARG A 327 -18.13 27.50 -1.06
C ARG A 327 -19.61 27.76 -1.32
N LEU A 328 -20.38 28.16 -0.30
CA LEU A 328 -21.82 28.36 -0.39
C LEU A 328 -22.23 29.84 -0.31
N GLY A 329 -21.31 30.75 0.04
CA GLY A 329 -21.60 32.17 0.19
C GLY A 329 -22.45 32.51 1.43
N LEU A 330 -22.67 31.55 2.33
CA LEU A 330 -23.51 31.68 3.52
C LEU A 330 -22.66 31.92 4.77
N THR A 331 -23.23 32.62 5.75
CA THR A 331 -22.63 32.77 7.07
C THR A 331 -23.23 31.74 8.02
N LEU A 332 -22.37 30.96 8.72
CA LEU A 332 -22.81 29.97 9.70
C LEU A 332 -22.89 30.60 11.10
N SER A 333 -24.02 30.43 11.79
CA SER A 333 -24.21 30.69 13.21
C SER A 333 -24.54 29.37 13.92
N ALA A 334 -23.72 28.97 14.89
CA ALA A 334 -23.92 27.74 15.66
C ALA A 334 -23.69 28.03 17.15
N GLY A 335 -24.62 27.62 17.99
CA GLY A 335 -24.59 27.82 19.43
C GLY A 335 -23.80 26.76 20.20
N ALA A 336 -23.82 26.83 21.52
CA ALA A 336 -23.19 25.86 22.40
C ALA A 336 -23.86 24.46 22.30
N ASP A 337 -25.15 24.43 22.03
CA ASP A 337 -25.95 23.23 21.81
C ASP A 337 -25.43 22.40 20.61
N VAL A 338 -25.14 23.08 19.48
CA VAL A 338 -24.56 22.42 18.29
C VAL A 338 -23.14 21.96 18.56
N ARG A 339 -22.33 22.75 19.26
CA ARG A 339 -20.98 22.35 19.67
C ARG A 339 -21.03 21.08 20.53
N ASP A 340 -21.91 21.02 21.52
CA ASP A 340 -22.05 19.89 22.40
C ASP A 340 -22.59 18.65 21.65
N TYR A 341 -23.49 18.84 20.68
CA TYR A 341 -23.95 17.80 19.77
C TYR A 341 -22.80 17.22 18.93
N VAL A 342 -21.96 18.06 18.34
CA VAL A 342 -20.79 17.63 17.56
C VAL A 342 -19.78 16.92 18.48
N ALA A 343 -19.52 17.43 19.67
CA ALA A 343 -18.63 16.81 20.65
C ALA A 343 -19.09 15.40 21.05
N ALA A 344 -20.41 15.19 21.18
CA ALA A 344 -20.99 13.89 21.50
C ALA A 344 -20.81 12.83 20.40
N GLN A 345 -20.42 13.23 19.18
CA GLN A 345 -20.12 12.27 18.09
C GLN A 345 -18.76 11.57 18.27
N CYS A 346 -17.94 12.02 19.20
CA CYS A 346 -16.71 11.33 19.60
C CYS A 346 -17.07 10.10 20.46
N THR A 347 -17.20 8.95 19.82
CA THR A 347 -17.44 7.67 20.50
C THR A 347 -16.13 6.90 20.65
N ALA A 348 -16.09 5.90 21.52
CA ALA A 348 -14.92 5.04 21.69
C ALA A 348 -14.46 4.35 20.38
N GLN A 349 -15.40 4.14 19.43
CA GLN A 349 -15.11 3.52 18.14
C GLN A 349 -14.64 4.54 17.08
N LYS A 350 -15.25 5.73 17.04
CA LYS A 350 -14.99 6.73 16.01
C LYS A 350 -13.89 7.74 16.40
N GLY A 351 -13.67 7.92 17.70
CA GLY A 351 -12.74 8.91 18.20
C GLY A 351 -13.05 10.33 17.66
N ALA A 352 -12.03 11.17 17.54
CA ALA A 352 -12.15 12.52 16.99
C ALA A 352 -12.62 12.56 15.53
N ALA A 353 -12.44 11.48 14.76
CA ALA A 353 -12.96 11.37 13.39
C ALA A 353 -14.50 11.48 13.34
N GLY A 354 -15.19 11.14 14.42
CA GLY A 354 -16.64 11.34 14.54
C GLY A 354 -17.07 12.80 14.43
N LEU A 355 -16.27 13.72 14.94
CA LEU A 355 -16.54 15.17 14.85
C LEU A 355 -16.45 15.65 13.40
N SER A 356 -15.36 15.27 12.70
CA SER A 356 -15.16 15.64 11.30
C SER A 356 -16.26 15.05 10.41
N ALA A 357 -16.64 13.79 10.62
CA ALA A 357 -17.74 13.16 9.89
C ALA A 357 -19.08 13.88 10.13
N CYS A 358 -19.33 14.35 11.35
CA CYS A 358 -20.53 15.13 11.67
C CYS A 358 -20.55 16.49 10.94
N THR A 359 -19.46 17.24 10.98
CA THR A 359 -19.36 18.55 10.30
C THR A 359 -19.43 18.41 8.78
N ASP A 360 -18.84 17.35 8.20
CA ASP A 360 -18.98 17.06 6.78
C ASP A 360 -20.42 16.69 6.40
N ARG A 361 -21.13 15.98 7.27
CA ARG A 361 -22.56 15.68 7.08
C ARG A 361 -23.41 16.95 7.11
N ILE A 362 -23.12 17.87 8.04
CA ILE A 362 -23.77 19.19 8.09
C ILE A 362 -23.50 19.97 6.80
N PHE A 363 -22.24 20.03 6.35
CA PHE A 363 -21.88 20.71 5.11
C PHE A 363 -22.63 20.15 3.90
N ARG A 364 -22.71 18.82 3.78
CA ARG A 364 -23.45 18.16 2.68
C ARG A 364 -24.93 18.49 2.69
N ALA A 365 -25.56 18.45 3.86
CA ALA A 365 -26.97 18.76 3.99
C ALA A 365 -27.28 20.21 3.55
N LEU A 366 -26.47 21.16 3.98
CA LEU A 366 -26.59 22.56 3.54
C LEU A 366 -26.31 22.72 2.03
N SER A 367 -25.34 21.97 1.50
CA SER A 367 -25.07 21.96 0.05
C SER A 367 -26.26 21.44 -0.75
N GLU A 368 -26.94 20.38 -0.29
CA GLU A 368 -28.17 19.87 -0.90
C GLU A 368 -29.33 20.87 -0.85
N TYR A 369 -29.44 21.62 0.23
CA TYR A 369 -30.42 22.71 0.33
C TYR A 369 -30.14 23.77 -0.74
N CYS A 370 -28.90 24.24 -0.86
CA CYS A 370 -28.50 25.23 -1.87
C CYS A 370 -28.69 24.70 -3.31
N LEU A 371 -28.54 23.41 -3.55
CA LEU A 371 -28.76 22.80 -4.87
C LEU A 371 -30.22 22.66 -5.25
N ARG A 372 -31.13 22.56 -4.28
CA ARG A 372 -32.57 22.47 -4.53
C ARG A 372 -33.22 23.83 -4.74
N THR A 373 -32.53 24.89 -4.34
CA THR A 373 -33.04 26.28 -4.47
C THR A 373 -32.33 26.90 -5.67
N ASP A 374 -33.08 27.25 -6.71
CA ASP A 374 -32.56 27.79 -7.98
C ASP A 374 -31.96 29.22 -7.86
N GLU A 375 -32.04 29.84 -6.70
CA GLU A 375 -31.54 31.19 -6.44
C GLU A 375 -30.18 31.15 -5.74
N THR A 376 -29.32 32.15 -6.00
CA THR A 376 -28.09 32.39 -5.24
C THR A 376 -28.47 32.77 -3.79
N LEU A 377 -28.42 31.80 -2.90
CA LEU A 377 -28.74 31.99 -1.48
C LEU A 377 -27.67 32.87 -0.83
N THR A 378 -28.11 33.93 -0.19
CA THR A 378 -27.28 34.81 0.64
C THR A 378 -27.91 34.95 2.01
N GLY A 379 -27.09 35.08 3.04
CA GLY A 379 -27.59 35.29 4.40
C GLY A 379 -26.90 34.40 5.45
N THR A 380 -27.59 34.29 6.59
CA THR A 380 -27.08 33.54 7.74
C THR A 380 -27.87 32.26 7.95
N VAL A 381 -27.13 31.14 8.02
CA VAL A 381 -27.67 29.85 8.44
C VAL A 381 -27.45 29.70 9.93
N THR A 382 -28.52 29.61 10.69
CA THR A 382 -28.49 29.33 12.13
C THR A 382 -28.73 27.84 12.34
N LEU A 383 -27.82 27.17 13.03
CA LEU A 383 -27.99 25.79 13.48
C LEU A 383 -28.38 25.75 14.94
N THR A 384 -29.30 24.85 15.27
CA THR A 384 -29.69 24.51 16.64
C THR A 384 -29.72 22.99 16.80
N ALA A 385 -29.33 22.49 17.96
CA ALA A 385 -29.33 21.07 18.23
C ALA A 385 -30.41 20.71 19.25
N GLY A 386 -31.21 19.69 18.92
CA GLY A 386 -32.29 19.16 19.76
C GLY A 386 -32.22 17.64 19.91
N PRO A 387 -33.18 17.04 20.63
CA PRO A 387 -33.24 15.59 20.84
C PRO A 387 -33.35 14.78 19.55
N GLU A 388 -33.95 15.36 18.51
CA GLU A 388 -34.18 14.71 17.20
C GLU A 388 -33.06 14.99 16.18
N GLY A 389 -31.99 15.73 16.57
CA GLY A 389 -30.86 16.04 15.69
C GLY A 389 -30.61 17.52 15.55
N VAL A 390 -30.00 17.91 14.44
CA VAL A 390 -29.68 19.31 14.11
C VAL A 390 -30.76 19.91 13.24
N LEU A 391 -31.28 21.06 13.69
CA LEU A 391 -32.19 21.89 12.91
C LEU A 391 -31.39 23.02 12.26
N PHE A 392 -31.84 23.51 11.12
CA PHE A 392 -31.30 24.69 10.47
C PHE A 392 -32.40 25.69 10.11
N ARG A 393 -32.02 26.95 10.11
CA ARG A 393 -32.85 28.05 9.69
C ARG A 393 -32.04 29.01 8.84
N LEU A 394 -32.56 29.38 7.67
CA LEU A 394 -31.93 30.39 6.83
C LEU A 394 -32.61 31.75 7.11
N ASN A 395 -31.82 32.73 7.54
CA ASN A 395 -32.31 34.06 7.96
C ASN A 395 -33.45 33.94 8.99
N ASP A 396 -34.59 34.57 8.75
CA ASP A 396 -35.77 34.55 9.60
C ASP A 396 -36.80 33.47 9.22
N GLY A 397 -36.37 32.43 8.47
CA GLY A 397 -37.21 31.32 8.05
C GLY A 397 -37.63 30.39 9.19
N ALA A 398 -38.36 29.33 8.89
CA ALA A 398 -38.76 28.30 9.85
C ALA A 398 -37.60 27.32 10.10
N ASP A 399 -37.53 26.78 11.35
CA ASP A 399 -36.63 25.68 11.68
C ASP A 399 -36.99 24.41 10.91
N GLN A 400 -36.03 23.78 10.26
CA GLN A 400 -36.21 22.56 9.49
C GLN A 400 -35.15 21.53 9.92
N PRO A 401 -35.52 20.23 9.93
CA PRO A 401 -34.54 19.18 10.21
C PRO A 401 -33.47 19.16 9.13
N LEU A 402 -32.20 19.40 9.54
CA LEU A 402 -31.08 19.54 8.62
C LEU A 402 -30.82 18.25 7.82
N PHE A 403 -30.89 17.12 8.47
CA PHE A 403 -30.50 15.83 7.87
C PHE A 403 -31.60 15.22 6.97
N ASP A 404 -32.83 15.72 7.05
CA ASP A 404 -33.90 15.34 6.12
C ASP A 404 -33.69 15.90 4.69
N LEU A 405 -32.81 16.89 4.58
CA LEU A 405 -32.35 17.42 3.30
C LEU A 405 -31.46 16.44 2.54
N LEU A 406 -30.81 15.55 3.25
CA LEU A 406 -29.97 14.53 2.63
C LEU A 406 -30.85 13.51 1.90
N PRO A 407 -30.48 13.11 0.65
CA PRO A 407 -31.12 11.97 0.00
C PRO A 407 -31.17 10.76 0.93
N ALA A 408 -32.18 9.91 0.84
CA ALA A 408 -32.35 8.71 1.66
C ALA A 408 -31.11 7.78 1.65
N ALA A 409 -30.28 7.89 0.62
CA ALA A 409 -28.98 7.26 0.51
C ALA A 409 -27.95 7.73 1.56
N TYR A 410 -28.15 8.89 2.19
CA TYR A 410 -27.21 9.48 3.17
C TYR A 410 -27.68 9.38 4.63
N THR A 411 -28.88 8.86 4.87
CA THR A 411 -29.38 8.66 6.23
C THR A 411 -28.81 7.36 6.80
N GLY A 412 -27.96 7.46 7.82
CA GLY A 412 -27.53 6.37 8.71
C GLY A 412 -27.04 5.03 8.11
N ALA A 413 -27.74 4.55 7.06
CA ALA A 413 -27.42 3.30 6.40
C ALA A 413 -26.09 3.35 5.62
N LEU A 414 -25.76 4.49 5.01
CA LEU A 414 -24.51 4.65 4.26
C LEU A 414 -23.29 4.72 5.19
N ASP A 415 -23.44 5.43 6.29
CA ASP A 415 -22.38 5.54 7.30
C ASP A 415 -22.16 4.20 8.00
N ALA A 416 -23.22 3.43 8.23
CA ALA A 416 -23.14 2.08 8.76
C ALA A 416 -22.43 1.12 7.78
N ILE A 417 -22.75 1.18 6.48
CA ILE A 417 -22.10 0.36 5.46
C ILE A 417 -20.65 0.77 5.27
N ARG A 418 -20.33 2.08 5.30
CA ARG A 418 -18.95 2.57 5.28
C ARG A 418 -18.16 2.10 6.48
N ALA A 419 -18.77 2.11 7.66
CA ALA A 419 -18.15 1.57 8.87
C ALA A 419 -17.90 0.05 8.72
N GLU A 420 -18.88 -0.71 8.21
CA GLU A 420 -18.75 -2.15 7.94
C GLU A 420 -17.64 -2.45 6.92
N ILE A 421 -17.50 -1.62 5.87
CA ILE A 421 -16.39 -1.72 4.91
C ILE A 421 -15.05 -1.36 5.58
N ASN A 422 -15.01 -0.37 6.45
CA ASN A 422 -13.79 0.06 7.14
C ASN A 422 -13.35 -0.92 8.22
N GLU A 423 -14.27 -1.68 8.82
CA GLU A 423 -13.96 -2.76 9.78
C GLU A 423 -13.24 -3.96 9.13
N LEU A 424 -13.35 -4.12 7.81
CA LEU A 424 -12.57 -5.14 7.10
C LEU A 424 -11.08 -4.81 7.25
N VAL A 425 -10.33 -5.76 7.78
CA VAL A 425 -8.89 -5.60 7.97
C VAL A 425 -8.18 -5.56 6.62
N GLY A 426 -7.35 -4.54 6.40
CA GLY A 426 -6.63 -4.36 5.15
C GLY A 426 -7.50 -3.81 4.01
N LEU A 427 -7.09 -4.10 2.75
CA LEU A 427 -7.83 -3.78 1.53
C LEU A 427 -8.00 -2.27 1.26
N ALA A 428 -7.08 -1.43 1.77
CA ALA A 428 -7.15 0.02 1.61
C ALA A 428 -7.36 0.46 0.14
N PRO A 429 -6.65 -0.08 -0.87
CA PRO A 429 -6.88 0.28 -2.27
C PRO A 429 -8.28 -0.09 -2.76
N VAL A 430 -8.85 -1.21 -2.27
CA VAL A 430 -10.21 -1.65 -2.63
C VAL A 430 -11.24 -0.73 -2.00
N LYS A 431 -11.06 -0.33 -0.75
CA LYS A 431 -11.92 0.62 -0.04
C LYS A 431 -11.93 1.97 -0.73
N GLU A 432 -10.75 2.49 -1.05
CA GLU A 432 -10.59 3.75 -1.78
C GLU A 432 -11.26 3.69 -3.16
N TYR A 433 -11.06 2.60 -3.90
CA TYR A 433 -11.72 2.40 -5.19
C TYR A 433 -13.24 2.38 -5.07
N VAL A 434 -13.81 1.66 -4.09
CA VAL A 434 -15.27 1.57 -3.87
C VAL A 434 -15.85 2.94 -3.48
N PHE A 435 -15.16 3.69 -2.62
CA PHE A 435 -15.61 5.04 -2.24
C PHE A 435 -15.46 6.02 -3.41
N GLY A 436 -14.35 5.97 -4.15
CA GLY A 436 -14.15 6.78 -5.35
C GLY A 436 -15.16 6.50 -6.48
N LEU A 437 -15.56 5.22 -6.63
CA LEU A 437 -16.62 4.84 -7.57
C LEU A 437 -17.96 5.50 -7.22
N ALA A 438 -18.30 5.54 -5.93
CA ALA A 438 -19.51 6.20 -5.47
C ALA A 438 -19.50 7.72 -5.74
N ASP A 439 -18.36 8.36 -5.47
CA ASP A 439 -18.21 9.79 -5.74
C ASP A 439 -18.34 10.10 -7.24
N ASN A 440 -17.75 9.27 -8.09
CA ASN A 440 -17.90 9.38 -9.55
C ASN A 440 -19.35 9.19 -10.00
N LEU A 441 -20.06 8.21 -9.47
CA LEU A 441 -21.46 7.97 -9.79
C LEU A 441 -22.35 9.16 -9.40
N GLN A 442 -22.11 9.76 -8.23
CA GLN A 442 -22.83 10.96 -7.81
C GLN A 442 -22.56 12.14 -8.73
N VAL A 443 -21.32 12.34 -9.15
CA VAL A 443 -20.96 13.38 -10.13
C VAL A 443 -21.71 13.15 -11.44
N GLN A 444 -21.77 11.91 -11.93
CA GLN A 444 -22.50 11.60 -13.17
C GLN A 444 -24.02 11.81 -13.01
N GLN A 445 -24.60 11.42 -11.89
CA GLN A 445 -26.03 11.67 -11.60
C GLN A 445 -26.35 13.18 -11.57
N ARG A 446 -25.47 13.99 -10.94
CA ARG A 446 -25.61 15.47 -10.93
C ARG A 446 -25.47 16.06 -12.33
N ARG A 447 -24.55 15.57 -13.14
CA ARG A 447 -24.40 15.99 -14.55
C ARG A 447 -25.63 15.62 -15.37
N ALA A 448 -26.19 14.43 -15.17
CA ALA A 448 -27.44 14.01 -15.81
C ALA A 448 -28.63 14.91 -15.43
N ALA A 449 -28.77 15.23 -14.13
CA ALA A 449 -29.80 16.13 -13.62
C ALA A 449 -29.67 17.57 -14.18
N ALA A 450 -28.42 18.01 -14.45
CA ALA A 450 -28.12 19.30 -15.07
C ALA A 450 -28.20 19.28 -16.62
N GLY A 451 -28.68 18.19 -17.25
CA GLY A 451 -28.77 18.07 -18.71
C GLY A 451 -27.42 17.98 -19.44
N LEU A 452 -26.33 17.76 -18.72
CA LEU A 452 -24.99 17.64 -19.30
C LEU A 452 -24.74 16.21 -19.81
N LYS A 453 -23.91 16.08 -20.85
CA LYS A 453 -23.48 14.76 -21.35
C LYS A 453 -22.78 13.97 -20.23
N THR A 454 -23.28 12.76 -19.98
CA THR A 454 -22.72 11.80 -19.04
C THR A 454 -21.94 10.72 -19.80
N ALA A 455 -20.79 10.31 -19.26
CA ALA A 455 -20.09 9.13 -19.76
C ALA A 455 -20.78 7.86 -19.21
N SER A 456 -20.96 6.84 -20.04
CA SER A 456 -21.40 5.53 -19.54
C SER A 456 -20.27 4.92 -18.72
N LEU A 457 -20.48 4.79 -17.41
CA LEU A 457 -19.55 4.07 -16.54
C LEU A 457 -19.87 2.58 -16.61
N SER A 458 -18.88 1.79 -17.01
CA SER A 458 -18.98 0.33 -16.86
C SER A 458 -18.87 -0.01 -15.37
N MET A 459 -19.89 -0.73 -14.86
CA MET A 459 -19.97 -1.18 -13.48
C MET A 459 -19.43 -2.62 -13.30
N HIS A 460 -18.88 -3.23 -14.36
CA HIS A 460 -18.30 -4.56 -14.29
C HIS A 460 -16.97 -4.52 -13.51
N MET A 461 -16.80 -5.46 -12.57
CA MET A 461 -15.65 -5.54 -11.69
C MET A 461 -15.08 -6.96 -11.67
N ILE A 462 -13.78 -7.07 -11.62
CA ILE A 462 -13.09 -8.35 -11.44
C ILE A 462 -12.44 -8.35 -10.06
N PHE A 463 -12.85 -9.31 -9.21
CA PHE A 463 -12.27 -9.51 -7.88
C PHE A 463 -11.18 -10.59 -7.97
N THR A 464 -9.93 -10.19 -7.85
CA THR A 464 -8.78 -11.09 -7.85
C THR A 464 -8.20 -11.22 -6.45
N GLY A 465 -7.68 -12.39 -6.12
CA GLY A 465 -7.05 -12.64 -4.83
C GLY A 465 -7.12 -14.11 -4.43
N ASN A 466 -6.34 -14.48 -3.41
CA ASN A 466 -6.27 -15.85 -2.91
C ASN A 466 -7.61 -16.33 -2.28
N PRO A 467 -7.84 -17.62 -2.16
CA PRO A 467 -8.97 -18.15 -1.40
C PRO A 467 -8.99 -17.60 0.04
N GLY A 468 -10.18 -17.27 0.55
CA GLY A 468 -10.34 -16.80 1.93
C GLY A 468 -10.01 -15.30 2.17
N THR A 469 -9.68 -14.52 1.13
CA THR A 469 -9.39 -13.07 1.26
C THR A 469 -10.63 -12.17 1.36
N GLY A 470 -11.82 -12.74 1.48
CA GLY A 470 -13.06 -11.97 1.65
C GLY A 470 -13.66 -11.39 0.37
N LYS A 471 -13.30 -11.91 -0.83
CA LYS A 471 -13.84 -11.44 -2.12
C LYS A 471 -15.36 -11.36 -2.15
N THR A 472 -16.04 -12.43 -1.76
CA THR A 472 -17.50 -12.50 -1.69
C THR A 472 -18.08 -11.54 -0.65
N THR A 473 -17.42 -11.40 0.51
CA THR A 473 -17.82 -10.46 1.57
C THR A 473 -17.78 -9.02 1.05
N ILE A 474 -16.70 -8.64 0.37
CA ILE A 474 -16.58 -7.31 -0.24
C ILE A 474 -17.60 -7.11 -1.34
N ALA A 475 -17.84 -8.09 -2.22
CA ALA A 475 -18.85 -7.99 -3.26
C ALA A 475 -20.25 -7.72 -2.68
N ARG A 476 -20.58 -8.37 -1.56
CA ARG A 476 -21.83 -8.15 -0.82
C ARG A 476 -21.94 -6.75 -0.24
N LEU A 477 -20.85 -6.22 0.34
CA LEU A 477 -20.79 -4.88 0.88
C LEU A 477 -20.84 -3.82 -0.22
N VAL A 478 -20.18 -4.05 -1.35
CA VAL A 478 -20.25 -3.19 -2.54
C VAL A 478 -21.67 -3.13 -3.07
N ALA A 479 -22.40 -4.26 -3.17
CA ALA A 479 -23.79 -4.28 -3.58
C ALA A 479 -24.69 -3.46 -2.65
N LYS A 480 -24.54 -3.62 -1.33
CA LYS A 480 -25.24 -2.81 -0.32
C LYS A 480 -24.91 -1.33 -0.47
N TYR A 481 -23.63 -1.00 -0.69
CA TYR A 481 -23.15 0.36 -0.82
C TYR A 481 -23.68 1.03 -2.09
N LEU A 482 -23.63 0.34 -3.24
CA LEU A 482 -24.17 0.84 -4.51
C LEU A 482 -25.70 1.06 -4.46
N LYS A 483 -26.43 0.21 -3.72
CA LYS A 483 -27.84 0.44 -3.42
C LYS A 483 -28.04 1.69 -2.57
N ALA A 484 -27.27 1.83 -1.49
CA ALA A 484 -27.40 2.96 -0.56
C ALA A 484 -27.11 4.32 -1.21
N ILE A 485 -26.25 4.38 -2.24
CA ILE A 485 -26.00 5.59 -3.03
C ILE A 485 -26.98 5.76 -4.21
N GLY A 486 -27.98 4.88 -4.35
CA GLY A 486 -28.97 4.96 -5.43
C GLY A 486 -28.44 4.55 -6.82
N ALA A 487 -27.29 3.91 -6.90
CA ALA A 487 -26.73 3.40 -8.17
C ALA A 487 -27.45 2.14 -8.65
N LEU A 488 -28.00 1.35 -7.72
CA LEU A 488 -28.80 0.16 -8.00
C LEU A 488 -30.23 0.35 -7.50
N LYS A 489 -31.19 -0.10 -8.29
CA LYS A 489 -32.63 -0.10 -7.91
C LYS A 489 -32.93 -1.16 -6.85
N GLY A 490 -32.32 -2.36 -6.97
CA GLY A 490 -32.29 -3.42 -5.99
C GLY A 490 -31.04 -3.33 -5.11
N GLY A 491 -30.77 -4.29 -4.34
CA GLY A 491 -29.51 -4.38 -3.55
C GLY A 491 -29.21 -5.83 -3.29
N GLN A 492 -29.93 -6.69 -4.03
CA GLN A 492 -29.71 -8.12 -3.99
C GLN A 492 -28.37 -8.44 -4.63
N LEU A 493 -27.64 -9.36 -4.02
CA LEU A 493 -26.51 -10.03 -4.59
C LEU A 493 -26.94 -11.46 -4.95
N VAL A 494 -26.89 -11.79 -6.22
CA VAL A 494 -27.14 -13.12 -6.72
C VAL A 494 -25.76 -13.79 -6.90
N GLU A 495 -25.43 -14.69 -5.99
CA GLU A 495 -24.16 -15.44 -6.00
C GLU A 495 -24.38 -16.72 -6.80
N VAL A 496 -23.56 -16.94 -7.80
CA VAL A 496 -23.64 -18.12 -8.68
C VAL A 496 -22.27 -18.68 -8.99
N THR A 497 -22.25 -19.96 -9.27
CA THR A 497 -21.09 -20.71 -9.76
C THR A 497 -21.34 -21.19 -11.17
N ARG A 498 -20.35 -21.83 -11.80
CA ARG A 498 -20.56 -22.49 -13.09
C ARG A 498 -21.77 -23.45 -13.09
N ALA A 499 -22.01 -24.16 -12.00
CA ALA A 499 -23.10 -25.16 -11.93
C ALA A 499 -24.49 -24.53 -12.04
N ASP A 500 -24.62 -23.26 -11.65
CA ASP A 500 -25.86 -22.49 -11.69
C ASP A 500 -26.11 -21.84 -13.05
N LEU A 501 -25.08 -21.71 -13.89
CA LEU A 501 -25.14 -21.07 -15.21
C LEU A 501 -25.15 -22.08 -16.36
N VAL A 502 -24.52 -23.25 -16.18
CA VAL A 502 -24.33 -24.22 -17.24
C VAL A 502 -25.33 -25.36 -17.12
N GLY A 503 -26.13 -25.57 -18.16
CA GLY A 503 -27.11 -26.63 -18.25
C GLY A 503 -26.46 -28.02 -18.39
N ARG A 504 -27.18 -29.06 -17.99
CA ARG A 504 -26.73 -30.46 -18.09
C ARG A 504 -26.90 -31.07 -19.48
N TYR A 505 -27.76 -30.46 -20.32
CA TYR A 505 -28.09 -30.95 -21.65
C TYR A 505 -27.97 -29.82 -22.68
N THR A 506 -27.74 -30.18 -23.94
CA THR A 506 -27.67 -29.22 -25.05
C THR A 506 -28.96 -28.42 -25.13
N GLY A 507 -28.84 -27.09 -25.29
CA GLY A 507 -29.95 -26.14 -25.36
C GLY A 507 -30.53 -25.68 -24.00
N HIS A 508 -30.00 -26.18 -22.87
CA HIS A 508 -30.45 -25.79 -21.54
C HIS A 508 -29.61 -24.65 -20.92
N THR A 509 -28.40 -24.40 -21.42
CA THR A 509 -27.48 -23.42 -20.85
C THR A 509 -27.99 -21.98 -21.01
N ALA A 510 -28.34 -21.56 -22.22
CA ALA A 510 -28.80 -20.19 -22.46
C ALA A 510 -30.08 -19.83 -21.69
N PRO A 511 -31.16 -20.67 -21.64
CA PRO A 511 -32.32 -20.39 -20.80
C PRO A 511 -31.99 -20.30 -19.31
N LEU A 512 -31.13 -21.19 -18.79
CA LEU A 512 -30.71 -21.17 -17.39
C LEU A 512 -29.93 -19.92 -17.07
N THR A 513 -28.94 -19.57 -17.90
CA THR A 513 -28.14 -18.34 -17.74
C THR A 513 -29.03 -17.09 -17.77
N ASN A 514 -29.99 -17.00 -18.71
CA ASN A 514 -30.93 -15.89 -18.79
C ASN A 514 -31.80 -15.76 -17.53
N SER A 515 -32.31 -16.87 -16.99
CA SER A 515 -33.08 -16.87 -15.74
C SER A 515 -32.27 -16.32 -14.57
N VAL A 516 -30.99 -16.66 -14.50
CA VAL A 516 -30.07 -16.11 -13.48
C VAL A 516 -29.86 -14.61 -13.70
N ILE A 517 -29.64 -14.16 -14.93
CA ILE A 517 -29.49 -12.74 -15.26
C ILE A 517 -30.75 -11.98 -14.87
N GLU A 518 -31.93 -12.46 -15.21
CA GLU A 518 -33.21 -11.85 -14.85
C GLU A 518 -33.37 -11.71 -13.33
N SER A 519 -32.97 -12.72 -12.56
CA SER A 519 -33.01 -12.68 -11.08
C SER A 519 -32.08 -11.62 -10.48
N ALA A 520 -31.02 -11.25 -11.19
CA ALA A 520 -30.04 -10.26 -10.75
C ALA A 520 -30.32 -8.84 -11.24
N LEU A 521 -31.32 -8.64 -12.11
CA LEU A 521 -31.65 -7.33 -12.67
C LEU A 521 -31.93 -6.30 -11.58
N GLY A 522 -31.27 -5.15 -11.69
CA GLY A 522 -31.34 -4.07 -10.70
C GLY A 522 -30.47 -4.28 -9.44
N GLY A 523 -29.79 -5.43 -9.33
CA GLY A 523 -28.84 -5.77 -8.28
C GLY A 523 -27.45 -6.06 -8.82
N VAL A 524 -26.76 -7.04 -8.21
CA VAL A 524 -25.41 -7.49 -8.59
C VAL A 524 -25.44 -8.99 -8.83
N LEU A 525 -24.96 -9.42 -9.99
CA LEU A 525 -24.65 -10.81 -10.29
C LEU A 525 -23.18 -11.06 -9.94
N PHE A 526 -22.90 -11.88 -8.94
CA PHE A 526 -21.57 -12.28 -8.55
C PHE A 526 -21.31 -13.73 -9.01
N ILE A 527 -20.37 -13.87 -9.93
CA ILE A 527 -19.97 -15.19 -10.45
C ILE A 527 -18.72 -15.61 -9.71
N ASP A 528 -18.85 -16.56 -8.79
CA ASP A 528 -17.71 -17.11 -8.07
C ASP A 528 -16.95 -18.09 -8.98
N GLU A 529 -15.62 -18.09 -8.84
CA GLU A 529 -14.72 -18.88 -9.71
C GLU A 529 -15.04 -18.71 -11.21
N ALA A 530 -15.26 -17.47 -11.66
CA ALA A 530 -15.67 -17.16 -13.04
C ALA A 530 -14.74 -17.79 -14.11
N TYR A 531 -13.46 -18.02 -13.78
CA TYR A 531 -12.53 -18.73 -14.65
C TYR A 531 -12.97 -20.19 -14.95
N SER A 532 -13.80 -20.78 -14.10
CA SER A 532 -14.32 -22.14 -14.30
C SER A 532 -15.32 -22.23 -15.45
N LEU A 533 -15.88 -21.10 -15.91
CA LEU A 533 -16.77 -21.05 -17.08
C LEU A 533 -16.02 -21.36 -18.36
N TYR A 534 -14.72 -21.07 -18.45
CA TYR A 534 -13.90 -21.40 -19.61
C TYR A 534 -12.95 -22.55 -19.30
N ARG A 535 -13.21 -23.72 -19.84
CA ARG A 535 -12.37 -24.94 -19.70
C ARG A 535 -11.68 -25.37 -21.02
N GLY A 536 -11.60 -24.42 -21.95
CA GLY A 536 -11.01 -24.65 -23.28
C GLY A 536 -12.03 -24.56 -24.41
N GLU A 537 -11.53 -24.57 -25.66
CA GLU A 537 -12.35 -24.38 -26.87
C GLU A 537 -13.39 -25.50 -27.11
N GLN A 538 -13.21 -26.65 -26.47
CA GLN A 538 -14.14 -27.79 -26.59
C GLN A 538 -15.28 -27.73 -25.56
N ASP A 539 -15.27 -26.81 -24.63
CA ASP A 539 -16.32 -26.60 -23.62
C ASP A 539 -17.46 -25.73 -24.17
N SER A 540 -18.24 -26.29 -25.08
CA SER A 540 -19.35 -25.59 -25.76
C SER A 540 -20.39 -25.04 -24.77
N PHE A 541 -20.66 -25.70 -23.66
CA PHE A 541 -21.62 -25.26 -22.65
C PHE A 541 -21.14 -24.02 -21.87
N GLY A 542 -19.87 -24.02 -21.49
CA GLY A 542 -19.27 -22.84 -20.80
C GLY A 542 -19.21 -21.65 -21.74
N LEU A 543 -18.84 -21.85 -23.00
CA LEU A 543 -18.84 -20.78 -24.02
C LEU A 543 -20.26 -20.23 -24.28
N GLU A 544 -21.30 -21.12 -24.36
CA GLU A 544 -22.68 -20.71 -24.50
C GLU A 544 -23.16 -19.83 -23.33
N ALA A 545 -22.76 -20.16 -22.09
CA ALA A 545 -23.05 -19.35 -20.92
C ALA A 545 -22.37 -17.97 -20.99
N ILE A 546 -21.08 -17.92 -21.36
CA ILE A 546 -20.32 -16.67 -21.53
C ILE A 546 -20.99 -15.81 -22.63
N ASP A 547 -21.30 -16.39 -23.78
CA ASP A 547 -21.96 -15.68 -24.88
C ASP A 547 -23.32 -15.10 -24.48
N THR A 548 -24.05 -15.82 -23.62
CA THR A 548 -25.34 -15.37 -23.09
C THR A 548 -25.18 -14.22 -22.10
N LEU A 549 -24.11 -14.25 -21.26
CA LEU A 549 -23.80 -13.17 -20.33
C LEU A 549 -23.32 -11.88 -21.03
N VAL A 550 -22.69 -12.00 -22.20
CA VAL A 550 -22.17 -10.86 -22.98
C VAL A 550 -23.27 -10.19 -23.80
N LYS A 551 -24.28 -10.93 -24.26
CA LYS A 551 -25.46 -10.40 -24.99
C LYS A 551 -26.40 -9.61 -24.09
#